data_3249b22fa92c35521a6c66d04e64d77d
#
_entry.id   3249b22fa92c35521a6c66d04e64d77d
#
_cell.length_a   1.000
_cell.length_b   1.000
_cell.length_c   1.000
_cell.angle_alpha   90.00
_cell.angle_beta   90.00
_cell.angle_gamma   90.00
#
_symmetry.space_group_name_H-M   'P 1'
#
loop_
_entity.id
_entity.type
_entity.pdbx_description
1 polymer ?
#
loop_
_entity_poly.entity_id
_entity_poly.type
_entity_poly.pdbx_seq_one_letter_code
_entity_poly.pdbx_strand_id
1 'polypeptide(L)'
;MLVPEIWIAVAERTGIPELRRTTRDEPDYDVLMKGRLAILEQHGLTMSLISDVIAGLEPMDGAREFLDELRGRTQVVILSDTFEQFGAPLMRQLGMPTILCHQLVVHDDRIVDYALRMPDQKRHAVESFRALNYRVVASGDSYNDSAMLAAAHAGFWFHAPDSITAQFPQFPATHSYDELLTAITDALRP
;
A
#
# COMPACT_ATOMS: atom_id res chain seq x y z
N MET A 1 -0.35 -1.33 -6.28
CA MET A 1 0.87 -0.95 -7.03
C MET A 1 1.91 -2.08 -7.14
N LEU A 2 2.52 -2.52 -6.04
CA LEU A 2 3.66 -3.46 -6.08
C LEU A 2 3.27 -4.91 -5.75
N VAL A 3 2.18 -5.09 -5.05
CA VAL A 3 1.69 -6.38 -4.55
C VAL A 3 0.17 -6.46 -4.71
N PRO A 4 -0.39 -7.68 -4.80
CA PRO A 4 -1.84 -7.85 -4.87
C PRO A 4 -2.53 -7.43 -3.56
N GLU A 5 -3.83 -7.24 -3.64
CA GLU A 5 -4.70 -6.90 -2.50
C GLU A 5 -4.84 -8.09 -1.55
N ILE A 6 -4.21 -8.01 -0.39
CA ILE A 6 -4.14 -9.11 0.58
C ILE A 6 -5.53 -9.59 1.02
N TRP A 7 -6.43 -8.67 1.34
CA TRP A 7 -7.77 -9.05 1.81
C TRP A 7 -8.62 -9.73 0.73
N ILE A 8 -8.41 -9.39 -0.54
CA ILE A 8 -9.03 -10.08 -1.66
C ILE A 8 -8.51 -11.52 -1.75
N ALA A 9 -7.20 -11.70 -1.63
CA ALA A 9 -6.60 -13.04 -1.63
C ALA A 9 -7.06 -13.90 -0.44
N VAL A 10 -7.19 -13.30 0.75
CA VAL A 10 -7.75 -13.99 1.93
C VAL A 10 -9.20 -14.39 1.68
N ALA A 11 -10.03 -13.51 1.11
CA ALA A 11 -11.41 -13.81 0.77
C ALA A 11 -11.52 -14.98 -0.22
N GLU A 12 -10.68 -15.01 -1.24
CA GLU A 12 -10.64 -16.09 -2.23
C GLU A 12 -10.24 -17.44 -1.61
N ARG A 13 -9.20 -17.42 -0.80
CA ARG A 13 -8.67 -18.63 -0.15
C ARG A 13 -9.63 -19.22 0.87
N THR A 14 -10.36 -18.36 1.59
CA THR A 14 -11.27 -18.77 2.66
C THR A 14 -12.70 -18.98 2.18
N GLY A 15 -13.06 -18.49 0.99
CA GLY A 15 -14.43 -18.51 0.47
C GLY A 15 -15.38 -17.54 1.20
N ILE A 16 -14.85 -16.51 1.86
CA ILE A 16 -15.62 -15.51 2.61
C ILE A 16 -15.63 -14.20 1.80
N PRO A 17 -16.68 -13.96 0.99
CA PRO A 17 -16.70 -12.82 0.07
C PRO A 17 -16.74 -11.46 0.77
N GLU A 18 -17.22 -11.39 2.00
CA GLU A 18 -17.29 -10.16 2.81
C GLU A 18 -15.91 -9.54 3.07
N LEU A 19 -14.84 -10.36 3.09
CA LEU A 19 -13.46 -9.89 3.23
C LEU A 19 -12.94 -9.17 1.99
N ARG A 20 -13.62 -9.26 0.84
CA ARG A 20 -13.24 -8.53 -0.39
C ARG A 20 -13.47 -7.02 -0.32
N ARG A 21 -14.29 -6.55 0.63
CA ARG A 21 -14.57 -5.12 0.76
C ARG A 21 -13.26 -4.33 0.96
N THR A 22 -13.17 -3.21 0.26
CA THR A 22 -12.03 -2.31 0.30
C THR A 22 -12.46 -0.90 0.74
N THR A 23 -11.55 0.04 0.83
CA THR A 23 -11.86 1.46 1.08
C THR A 23 -12.68 2.11 -0.04
N ARG A 24 -12.87 1.45 -1.18
CA ARG A 24 -13.81 1.88 -2.23
C ARG A 24 -15.25 1.56 -1.88
N ASP A 25 -15.49 0.51 -1.09
CA ASP A 25 -16.82 0.04 -0.66
C ASP A 25 -17.21 0.64 0.69
N GLU A 26 -16.21 0.87 1.57
CA GLU A 26 -16.35 1.47 2.89
C GLU A 26 -15.21 2.48 3.09
N PRO A 27 -15.48 3.79 2.90
CA PRO A 27 -14.45 4.83 3.03
C PRO A 27 -13.92 5.02 4.46
N ASP A 28 -14.73 4.69 5.46
CA ASP A 28 -14.29 4.72 6.85
C ASP A 28 -13.42 3.49 7.16
N TYR A 29 -12.12 3.74 7.29
CA TYR A 29 -11.15 2.67 7.52
C TYR A 29 -11.38 1.93 8.83
N ASP A 30 -11.83 2.62 9.89
CA ASP A 30 -12.10 2.00 11.19
C ASP A 30 -13.32 1.06 11.11
N VAL A 31 -14.38 1.49 10.43
CA VAL A 31 -15.56 0.66 10.16
C VAL A 31 -15.18 -0.57 9.34
N LEU A 32 -14.38 -0.38 8.28
CA LEU A 32 -13.91 -1.46 7.43
C LEU A 32 -13.09 -2.49 8.23
N MET A 33 -12.12 -2.03 9.03
CA MET A 33 -11.25 -2.92 9.80
C MET A 33 -11.99 -3.65 10.93
N LYS A 34 -12.87 -2.96 11.67
CA LYS A 34 -13.71 -3.60 12.68
C LYS A 34 -14.61 -4.67 12.09
N GLY A 35 -15.17 -4.41 10.91
CA GLY A 35 -15.93 -5.41 10.14
C GLY A 35 -15.10 -6.65 9.81
N ARG A 36 -13.87 -6.46 9.34
CA ARG A 36 -12.92 -7.56 9.07
C ARG A 36 -12.59 -8.36 10.32
N LEU A 37 -12.27 -7.69 11.44
CA LEU A 37 -11.98 -8.36 12.71
C LEU A 37 -13.15 -9.22 13.18
N ALA A 38 -14.38 -8.72 13.10
CA ALA A 38 -15.58 -9.48 13.44
C ALA A 38 -15.76 -10.74 12.55
N ILE A 39 -15.47 -10.63 11.25
CA ILE A 39 -15.50 -11.77 10.31
C ILE A 39 -14.41 -12.79 10.67
N LEU A 40 -13.18 -12.33 10.98
CA LEU A 40 -12.10 -13.23 11.38
C LEU A 40 -12.47 -14.01 12.64
N GLU A 41 -13.05 -13.35 13.64
CA GLU A 41 -13.50 -13.98 14.88
C GLU A 41 -14.63 -14.96 14.61
N GLN A 42 -15.66 -14.55 13.89
CA GLN A 42 -16.83 -15.40 13.55
C GLN A 42 -16.44 -16.69 12.84
N HIS A 43 -15.47 -16.64 11.95
CA HIS A 43 -15.00 -17.78 11.16
C HIS A 43 -13.80 -18.49 11.76
N GLY A 44 -13.29 -18.04 12.92
CA GLY A 44 -12.14 -18.63 13.58
C GLY A 44 -10.85 -18.53 12.77
N LEU A 45 -10.71 -17.51 11.91
CA LEU A 45 -9.52 -17.32 11.09
C LEU A 45 -8.34 -16.86 11.95
N THR A 46 -7.21 -17.53 11.79
CA THR A 46 -6.01 -17.25 12.57
C THR A 46 -5.00 -16.41 11.78
N MET A 47 -4.07 -15.79 12.52
CA MET A 47 -2.95 -15.08 11.90
C MET A 47 -2.08 -16.03 11.06
N SER A 48 -1.87 -17.26 11.53
CA SER A 48 -1.12 -18.29 10.80
C SER A 48 -1.77 -18.62 9.47
N LEU A 49 -3.10 -18.82 9.43
CA LEU A 49 -3.83 -19.06 8.17
C LEU A 49 -3.65 -17.89 7.18
N ILE A 50 -3.80 -16.66 7.67
CA ILE A 50 -3.63 -15.47 6.81
C ILE A 50 -2.17 -15.35 6.34
N SER A 51 -1.21 -15.66 7.20
CA SER A 51 0.22 -15.69 6.83
C SER A 51 0.51 -16.71 5.74
N ASP A 52 -0.12 -17.89 5.78
CA ASP A 52 0.01 -18.91 4.74
C ASP A 52 -0.56 -18.44 3.39
N VAL A 53 -1.69 -17.73 3.42
CA VAL A 53 -2.24 -17.09 2.21
C VAL A 53 -1.24 -16.09 1.63
N ILE A 54 -0.71 -15.20 2.47
CA ILE A 54 0.23 -14.15 2.04
C ILE A 54 1.54 -14.76 1.54
N ALA A 55 2.02 -15.84 2.14
CA ALA A 55 3.24 -16.54 1.71
C ALA A 55 3.12 -17.13 0.30
N GLY A 56 1.89 -17.41 -0.16
CA GLY A 56 1.60 -17.86 -1.52
C GLY A 56 1.41 -16.71 -2.54
N LEU A 57 1.45 -15.46 -2.11
CA LEU A 57 1.33 -14.31 -3.01
C LEU A 57 2.69 -13.94 -3.60
N GLU A 58 2.66 -13.50 -4.84
CA GLU A 58 3.83 -12.95 -5.52
C GLU A 58 3.64 -11.44 -5.75
N PRO A 59 4.71 -10.65 -5.80
CA PRO A 59 4.66 -9.29 -6.29
C PRO A 59 4.06 -9.21 -7.69
N MET A 60 3.56 -8.03 -8.06
CA MET A 60 3.10 -7.78 -9.43
C MET A 60 4.26 -7.93 -10.41
N ASP A 61 3.97 -8.44 -11.62
CA ASP A 61 4.97 -8.62 -12.67
C ASP A 61 5.78 -7.34 -12.93
N GLY A 62 7.11 -7.44 -12.86
CA GLY A 62 8.02 -6.32 -13.03
C GLY A 62 8.18 -5.40 -11.80
N ALA A 63 7.45 -5.63 -10.71
CA ALA A 63 7.53 -4.77 -9.52
C ALA A 63 8.90 -4.82 -8.84
N ARG A 64 9.54 -5.99 -8.81
CA ARG A 64 10.87 -6.17 -8.23
C ARG A 64 11.92 -5.45 -9.04
N GLU A 65 11.91 -5.64 -10.35
CA GLU A 65 12.84 -5.03 -11.30
C GLU A 65 12.71 -3.50 -11.27
N PHE A 66 11.48 -2.99 -11.25
CA PHE A 66 11.20 -1.55 -11.09
C PHE A 66 11.81 -1.00 -9.81
N LEU A 67 11.62 -1.68 -8.67
CA LEU A 67 12.18 -1.21 -7.40
C LEU A 67 13.71 -1.27 -7.38
N ASP A 68 14.32 -2.29 -7.96
CA ASP A 68 15.77 -2.42 -8.03
C ASP A 68 16.37 -1.32 -8.90
N GLU A 69 15.76 -1.02 -10.06
CA GLU A 69 16.17 0.08 -10.92
C GLU A 69 15.99 1.45 -10.24
N LEU A 70 14.85 1.67 -9.59
CA LEU A 70 14.57 2.93 -8.90
C LEU A 70 15.54 3.15 -7.72
N ARG A 71 15.85 2.10 -6.96
CA ARG A 71 16.82 2.16 -5.85
C ARG A 71 18.26 2.45 -6.31
N GLY A 72 18.59 2.08 -7.55
CA GLY A 72 19.84 2.47 -8.16
C GLY A 72 19.97 3.97 -8.43
N ARG A 73 18.85 4.72 -8.41
CA ARG A 73 18.78 6.14 -8.76
C ARG A 73 18.45 7.03 -7.56
N THR A 74 17.66 6.55 -6.62
CA THR A 74 17.19 7.34 -5.47
C THR A 74 16.83 6.46 -4.27
N GLN A 75 16.58 7.09 -3.13
CA GLN A 75 16.03 6.42 -1.96
C GLN A 75 14.55 6.11 -2.19
N VAL A 76 14.13 4.92 -1.78
CA VAL A 76 12.74 4.47 -1.94
C VAL A 76 12.15 4.11 -0.59
N VAL A 77 10.97 4.62 -0.31
CA VAL A 77 10.17 4.27 0.88
C VAL A 77 8.76 3.91 0.41
N ILE A 78 8.28 2.75 0.82
CA ILE A 78 6.90 2.34 0.61
C ILE A 78 6.05 2.88 1.76
N LEU A 79 4.99 3.61 1.43
CA LEU A 79 3.97 4.10 2.36
C LEU A 79 2.69 3.31 2.13
N SER A 80 2.24 2.55 3.12
CA SER A 80 1.12 1.62 2.95
C SER A 80 0.19 1.58 4.15
N ASP A 81 -1.10 1.45 3.91
CA ASP A 81 -2.11 1.23 4.96
C ASP A 81 -2.26 -0.27 5.30
N THR A 82 -1.31 -1.10 4.88
CA THR A 82 -1.18 -2.49 5.30
C THR A 82 -0.56 -2.59 6.72
N PHE A 83 -0.32 -3.80 7.17
CA PHE A 83 0.25 -4.12 8.47
C PHE A 83 1.62 -4.78 8.33
N GLU A 84 2.53 -4.56 9.28
CA GLU A 84 3.88 -5.13 9.27
C GLU A 84 3.84 -6.66 9.12
N GLN A 85 2.93 -7.32 9.85
CA GLN A 85 2.78 -8.77 9.82
C GLN A 85 2.37 -9.30 8.43
N PHE A 86 1.58 -8.53 7.70
CA PHE A 86 1.14 -8.88 6.35
C PHE A 86 2.20 -8.53 5.30
N GLY A 87 2.87 -7.39 5.47
CA GLY A 87 3.85 -6.90 4.51
C GLY A 87 5.16 -7.70 4.50
N ALA A 88 5.60 -8.23 5.63
CA ALA A 88 6.93 -8.81 5.79
C ALA A 88 7.29 -9.93 4.78
N PRO A 89 6.40 -10.90 4.44
CA PRO A 89 6.71 -11.92 3.44
C PRO A 89 6.91 -11.32 2.03
N LEU A 90 6.08 -10.37 1.64
CA LEU A 90 6.12 -9.70 0.33
C LEU A 90 7.34 -8.76 0.23
N MET A 91 7.69 -8.07 1.32
CA MET A 91 8.89 -7.23 1.35
C MET A 91 10.17 -8.04 1.16
N ARG A 92 10.24 -9.28 1.64
CA ARG A 92 11.38 -10.18 1.36
C ARG A 92 11.51 -10.45 -0.15
N GLN A 93 10.41 -10.69 -0.84
CA GLN A 93 10.41 -10.91 -2.29
C GLN A 93 10.79 -9.63 -3.06
N LEU A 94 10.44 -8.45 -2.55
CA LEU A 94 10.79 -7.14 -3.12
C LEU A 94 12.19 -6.64 -2.73
N GLY A 95 13.02 -7.49 -2.08
CA GLY A 95 14.38 -7.13 -1.66
C GLY A 95 14.44 -6.22 -0.46
N MET A 96 13.52 -6.36 0.48
CA MET A 96 13.47 -5.65 1.76
C MET A 96 13.50 -4.12 1.62
N PRO A 97 12.63 -3.50 0.81
CA PRO A 97 12.51 -2.05 0.80
C PRO A 97 12.05 -1.53 2.16
N THR A 98 12.41 -0.28 2.48
CA THR A 98 11.82 0.39 3.64
C THR A 98 10.32 0.53 3.46
N ILE A 99 9.54 0.09 4.45
CA ILE A 99 8.09 0.25 4.48
C ILE A 99 7.66 0.94 5.76
N LEU A 100 6.78 1.93 5.64
CA LEU A 100 6.06 2.54 6.75
C LEU A 100 4.59 2.13 6.63
N CYS A 101 4.11 1.40 7.63
CA CYS A 101 2.76 0.82 7.65
C CYS A 101 2.26 0.71 9.10
N HIS A 102 1.13 0.08 9.29
CA HIS A 102 0.47 -0.11 10.58
C HIS A 102 0.87 -1.44 11.25
N GLN A 103 0.30 -1.71 12.41
CA GLN A 103 0.54 -2.96 13.15
C GLN A 103 -0.79 -3.64 13.49
N LEU A 104 -0.81 -4.97 13.46
CA LEU A 104 -1.89 -5.78 14.03
C LEU A 104 -1.58 -6.09 15.50
N VAL A 105 -2.62 -6.14 16.31
CA VAL A 105 -2.54 -6.71 17.67
C VAL A 105 -2.93 -8.17 17.59
N VAL A 106 -1.97 -9.05 17.81
CA VAL A 106 -2.16 -10.50 17.71
C VAL A 106 -2.02 -11.12 19.09
N HIS A 107 -2.99 -11.94 19.48
CA HIS A 107 -2.99 -12.69 20.75
C HIS A 107 -3.42 -14.14 20.49
N ASP A 108 -2.63 -15.11 20.92
CA ASP A 108 -2.90 -16.54 20.74
C ASP A 108 -3.28 -16.90 19.29
N ASP A 109 -2.48 -16.45 18.33
CA ASP A 109 -2.68 -16.63 16.88
C ASP A 109 -3.99 -15.99 16.32
N ARG A 110 -4.62 -15.09 17.06
CA ARG A 110 -5.81 -14.35 16.63
C ARG A 110 -5.50 -12.88 16.47
N ILE A 111 -6.00 -12.28 15.38
CA ILE A 111 -5.95 -10.83 15.20
C ILE A 111 -7.11 -10.24 16.00
N VAL A 112 -6.79 -9.61 17.13
CA VAL A 112 -7.78 -9.08 18.07
C VAL A 112 -8.03 -7.58 17.90
N ASP A 113 -7.06 -6.86 17.32
CA ASP A 113 -7.16 -5.42 17.08
C ASP A 113 -6.09 -4.98 16.08
N TYR A 114 -6.05 -3.69 15.78
CA TYR A 114 -5.00 -3.07 14.99
C TYR A 114 -4.60 -1.71 15.59
N ALA A 115 -3.36 -1.32 15.35
CA ALA A 115 -2.81 -0.05 15.79
C ALA A 115 -2.39 0.77 14.56
N LEU A 116 -3.08 1.86 14.30
CA LEU A 116 -2.63 2.84 13.31
C LEU A 116 -1.37 3.53 13.85
N ARG A 117 -0.33 3.62 13.04
CA ARG A 117 0.86 4.38 13.39
C ARG A 117 0.51 5.85 13.65
N MET A 118 -0.29 6.42 12.76
CA MET A 118 -0.94 7.73 12.91
C MET A 118 -2.01 7.90 11.82
N PRO A 119 -3.01 8.78 12.00
CA PRO A 119 -3.91 9.16 10.92
C PRO A 119 -3.14 9.81 9.78
N ASP A 120 -3.59 9.57 8.53
CA ASP A 120 -3.03 10.18 7.31
C ASP A 120 -1.49 10.05 7.21
N GLN A 121 -0.98 8.86 7.62
CA GLN A 121 0.45 8.60 7.75
C GLN A 121 1.24 8.86 6.46
N LYS A 122 0.64 8.61 5.28
CA LYS A 122 1.31 8.76 3.99
C LYS A 122 1.66 10.23 3.73
N ARG A 123 0.69 11.13 3.95
CA ARG A 123 0.93 12.58 3.81
C ARG A 123 1.97 13.06 4.82
N HIS A 124 1.82 12.68 6.09
CA HIS A 124 2.78 13.08 7.14
C HIS A 124 4.19 12.57 6.88
N ALA A 125 4.36 11.37 6.34
CA ALA A 125 5.68 10.87 5.95
C ALA A 125 6.31 11.74 4.87
N VAL A 126 5.55 12.09 3.82
CA VAL A 126 6.02 12.99 2.74
C VAL A 126 6.39 14.36 3.29
N GLU A 127 5.54 14.97 4.12
CA GLU A 127 5.83 16.26 4.76
C GLU A 127 7.09 16.20 5.62
N SER A 128 7.31 15.12 6.36
CA SER A 128 8.50 14.91 7.18
C SER A 128 9.77 14.83 6.34
N PHE A 129 9.78 14.10 5.24
CA PHE A 129 10.91 14.04 4.32
C PHE A 129 11.19 15.41 3.68
N ARG A 130 10.14 16.16 3.33
CA ARG A 130 10.30 17.53 2.83
C ARG A 130 10.88 18.48 3.88
N ALA A 131 10.46 18.34 5.14
CA ALA A 131 11.00 19.11 6.26
C ALA A 131 12.49 18.81 6.52
N LEU A 132 12.94 17.61 6.13
CA LEU A 132 14.37 17.23 6.11
C LEU A 132 15.10 17.71 4.85
N ASN A 133 14.48 18.55 4.02
CA ASN A 133 15.01 19.10 2.76
C ASN A 133 15.22 18.04 1.64
N TYR A 134 14.56 16.88 1.71
CA TYR A 134 14.54 15.97 0.57
C TYR A 134 13.59 16.47 -0.52
N ARG A 135 13.99 16.30 -1.77
CA ARG A 135 13.05 16.36 -2.90
C ARG A 135 12.25 15.06 -2.91
N VAL A 136 10.95 15.14 -2.73
CA VAL A 136 10.06 13.99 -2.62
C VAL A 136 9.18 13.89 -3.86
N VAL A 137 9.19 12.74 -4.49
CA VAL A 137 8.25 12.34 -5.56
C VAL A 137 7.41 11.19 -5.03
N ALA A 138 6.10 11.24 -5.22
CA ALA A 138 5.17 10.22 -4.74
C ALA A 138 4.38 9.61 -5.89
N SER A 139 4.02 8.33 -5.75
CA SER A 139 3.12 7.63 -6.66
C SER A 139 2.11 6.79 -5.87
N GLY A 140 0.88 6.73 -6.38
CA GLY A 140 -0.23 6.00 -5.76
C GLY A 140 -1.24 5.51 -6.79
N ASP A 141 -2.18 4.64 -6.38
CA ASP A 141 -3.17 4.02 -7.26
C ASP A 141 -4.62 4.20 -6.78
N SER A 142 -4.81 4.81 -5.62
CA SER A 142 -6.13 4.89 -4.99
C SER A 142 -6.39 6.25 -4.32
N TYR A 143 -7.66 6.52 -4.05
CA TYR A 143 -8.13 7.80 -3.51
C TYR A 143 -7.37 8.24 -2.24
N ASN A 144 -7.06 7.30 -1.35
CA ASN A 144 -6.32 7.57 -0.10
C ASN A 144 -4.86 7.99 -0.33
N ASP A 145 -4.34 7.93 -1.57
CA ASP A 145 -3.01 8.43 -1.91
C ASP A 145 -3.03 9.91 -2.32
N SER A 146 -4.21 10.50 -2.60
CA SER A 146 -4.33 11.86 -3.13
C SER A 146 -3.65 12.91 -2.25
N ALA A 147 -3.82 12.83 -0.92
CA ALA A 147 -3.19 13.75 0.02
C ALA A 147 -1.65 13.60 0.04
N MET A 148 -1.14 12.37 -0.07
CA MET A 148 0.29 12.07 -0.20
C MET A 148 0.85 12.68 -1.49
N LEU A 149 0.17 12.48 -2.63
CA LEU A 149 0.58 13.04 -3.92
C LEU A 149 0.61 14.57 -3.87
N ALA A 150 -0.41 15.20 -3.26
CA ALA A 150 -0.49 16.65 -3.12
C ALA A 150 0.61 17.23 -2.21
N ALA A 151 1.05 16.48 -1.21
CA ALA A 151 2.11 16.89 -0.30
C ALA A 151 3.51 16.78 -0.93
N ALA A 152 3.70 15.96 -1.97
CA ALA A 152 4.98 15.76 -2.64
C ALA A 152 5.38 16.95 -3.54
N HIS A 153 6.63 16.99 -4.01
CA HIS A 153 7.07 17.94 -5.02
C HIS A 153 6.56 17.60 -6.41
N ALA A 154 6.34 16.30 -6.67
CA ALA A 154 5.62 15.78 -7.83
C ALA A 154 4.87 14.51 -7.44
N GLY A 155 3.67 14.36 -7.96
CA GLY A 155 2.81 13.19 -7.73
C GLY A 155 2.39 12.55 -9.05
N PHE A 156 2.31 11.21 -9.07
CA PHE A 156 1.90 10.43 -10.24
C PHE A 156 0.89 9.36 -9.85
N TRP A 157 -0.17 9.22 -10.64
CA TRP A 157 -1.05 8.07 -10.58
C TRP A 157 -0.41 6.87 -11.31
N PHE A 158 -0.50 5.69 -10.72
CA PHE A 158 -0.06 4.44 -11.33
C PHE A 158 -1.22 3.45 -11.37
N HIS A 159 -1.72 3.13 -12.58
CA HIS A 159 -2.90 2.28 -12.77
C HIS A 159 -4.13 2.72 -11.96
N ALA A 160 -4.24 4.01 -11.63
CA ALA A 160 -5.42 4.51 -10.94
C ALA A 160 -6.65 4.45 -11.86
N PRO A 161 -7.86 4.17 -11.32
CA PRO A 161 -9.11 4.21 -12.08
C PRO A 161 -9.35 5.59 -12.71
N ASP A 162 -10.01 5.61 -13.89
CA ASP A 162 -10.34 6.84 -14.60
C ASP A 162 -11.15 7.84 -13.76
N SER A 163 -12.00 7.33 -12.85
CA SER A 163 -12.75 8.18 -11.92
C SER A 163 -11.86 8.96 -10.96
N ILE A 164 -10.71 8.40 -10.56
CA ILE A 164 -9.74 9.05 -9.68
C ILE A 164 -8.91 10.05 -10.50
N THR A 165 -8.40 9.64 -11.65
CA THR A 165 -7.59 10.52 -12.51
C THR A 165 -8.39 11.74 -13.00
N ALA A 166 -9.67 11.57 -13.31
CA ALA A 166 -10.57 12.66 -13.66
C ALA A 166 -10.84 13.64 -12.50
N GLN A 167 -10.88 13.13 -11.27
CA GLN A 167 -11.08 13.97 -10.08
C GLN A 167 -9.81 14.75 -9.69
N PHE A 168 -8.63 14.20 -9.99
CA PHE A 168 -7.33 14.78 -9.67
C PHE A 168 -6.44 14.92 -10.91
N PRO A 169 -6.86 15.73 -11.92
CA PRO A 169 -6.17 15.87 -13.20
C PRO A 169 -4.79 16.52 -13.10
N GLN A 170 -4.45 17.11 -11.96
CA GLN A 170 -3.13 17.70 -11.71
C GLN A 170 -2.02 16.66 -11.56
N PHE A 171 -2.36 15.36 -11.32
CA PHE A 171 -1.37 14.29 -11.22
C PHE A 171 -1.40 13.45 -12.49
N PRO A 172 -0.31 13.45 -13.30
CA PRO A 172 -0.24 12.62 -14.50
C PRO A 172 -0.43 11.13 -14.18
N ALA A 173 -1.16 10.43 -15.04
CA ALA A 173 -1.34 8.99 -14.97
C ALA A 173 -0.22 8.26 -15.71
N THR A 174 0.23 7.13 -15.16
CA THR A 174 1.19 6.21 -15.77
C THR A 174 0.60 4.80 -15.76
N HIS A 175 0.89 4.01 -16.79
CA HIS A 175 0.28 2.71 -17.02
C HIS A 175 1.29 1.55 -17.13
N SER A 176 2.58 1.85 -16.97
CA SER A 176 3.64 0.85 -16.88
C SER A 176 4.74 1.30 -15.91
N TYR A 177 5.52 0.35 -15.41
CA TYR A 177 6.67 0.68 -14.57
C TYR A 177 7.72 1.52 -15.30
N ASP A 178 7.90 1.33 -16.61
CA ASP A 178 8.83 2.12 -17.42
C ASP A 178 8.38 3.59 -17.53
N GLU A 179 7.08 3.83 -17.76
CA GLU A 179 6.52 5.18 -17.73
C GLU A 179 6.69 5.83 -16.36
N LEU A 180 6.37 5.10 -15.28
CA LEU A 180 6.49 5.61 -13.93
C LEU A 180 7.95 5.89 -13.57
N LEU A 181 8.88 5.00 -13.93
CA LEU A 181 10.31 5.18 -13.69
C LEU A 181 10.85 6.41 -14.40
N THR A 182 10.43 6.63 -15.65
CA THR A 182 10.80 7.81 -16.44
C THR A 182 10.25 9.08 -15.77
N ALA A 183 8.96 9.11 -15.44
CA ALA A 183 8.31 10.25 -14.81
C ALA A 183 8.96 10.63 -13.46
N ILE A 184 9.24 9.63 -12.61
CA ILE A 184 9.94 9.85 -11.33
C ILE A 184 11.34 10.39 -11.57
N THR A 185 12.10 9.78 -12.49
CA THR A 185 13.48 10.18 -12.77
C THR A 185 13.55 11.64 -13.27
N ASP A 186 12.63 12.02 -14.17
CA ASP A 186 12.56 13.38 -14.69
C ASP A 186 12.16 14.39 -13.60
N ALA A 187 11.22 14.04 -12.74
CA ALA A 187 10.78 14.89 -11.64
C ALA A 187 11.86 15.06 -10.53
N LEU A 188 12.80 14.12 -10.42
CA LEU A 188 13.92 14.22 -9.47
C LEU A 188 15.08 15.09 -9.97
N ARG A 189 15.13 15.41 -11.27
CA ARG A 189 16.16 16.32 -11.80
C ARG A 189 16.03 17.71 -11.16
N PRO A 190 17.14 18.37 -10.86
CA PRO A 190 17.16 19.72 -10.29
C PRO A 190 16.53 20.78 -11.20
#